data_e4d2b5f3bafdf726e66e64e96765a2a4
#
_entry.id   e4d2b5f3bafdf726e66e64e96765a2a4
#
_cell.length_a   1.000
_cell.length_b   1.000
_cell.length_c   1.000
_cell.angle_alpha   90.00
_cell.angle_beta   90.00
_cell.angle_gamma   90.00
#
_symmetry.space_group_name_H-M   'P 1'
#
loop_
_entity.id
_entity.type
_entity.pdbx_description
1 polymer ?
#
loop_
_entity_poly.entity_id
_entity_poly.type
_entity_poly.pdbx_seq_one_letter_code
_entity_poly.pdbx_strand_id
1 'polypeptide(L)'
;MSYRIRQAREEDNGAILSLLQGTPQAGAVTLNFERNPDYFRGARVTCEXPDVWVAEPRDGXGQIGAVYNVGWRHVWVNGQVRPVRYAHDLRIAPQYRNGMILHRLFRQLRQQLSDGEWMQTTVLHDNLASLSTVASGRAGLPTYYPSGTIETSMLYTRARRRRLPDDVVIRQTGEADLDAISQLLRYQGAQKQFFPYWDVSRVRGDAYCYGLSPRNFIGLWIGGVLKGLLGFWDXKGIKQTRVLGYARGMGVMRHLYNTHSLLRGGMKLPPPGGVLSYLTLHSLVVEDNRPELLQLLLDDVISRFHGHYDALVCGFFAQDPLAQVPARYRRRLLLSQHFLVSYDGDPRDQLDGRLPYVEVARL
;
A
#
# COMPACT_ATOMS: atom_id res chain seq x y z
N MET A 1 -14.40 6.01 30.83
CA MET A 1 -13.56 4.81 30.87
C MET A 1 -12.10 5.20 30.72
N SER A 2 -11.22 4.58 31.49
CA SER A 2 -9.80 4.91 31.48
C SER A 2 -9.03 3.94 30.61
N TYR A 3 -8.03 4.45 29.92
CA TYR A 3 -7.21 3.65 28.99
C TYR A 3 -5.74 3.82 29.32
N ARG A 4 -4.99 2.75 29.10
CA ARG A 4 -3.54 2.79 29.14
C ARG A 4 -3.04 2.74 27.70
N ILE A 5 -2.32 3.77 27.29
CA ILE A 5 -1.74 3.82 25.95
C ILE A 5 -0.28 3.42 26.07
N ARG A 6 0.11 2.40 25.33
CA ARG A 6 1.48 1.88 25.42
C ARG A 6 1.96 1.33 24.10
N GLN A 7 3.26 1.15 23.97
CA GLN A 7 3.79 0.47 22.79
C GLN A 7 3.37 -0.98 22.78
N ALA A 8 3.11 -1.49 21.58
CA ALA A 8 2.74 -2.89 21.42
C ALA A 8 3.96 -3.78 21.63
N ARG A 9 3.70 -4.97 22.12
CA ARG A 9 4.72 -6.01 22.30
C ARG A 9 4.35 -7.20 21.41
N GLU A 10 5.30 -8.09 21.19
CA GLU A 10 5.03 -9.26 20.37
C GLU A 10 3.89 -10.11 20.92
N GLU A 11 3.73 -10.13 22.26
CA GLU A 11 2.62 -10.85 22.88
C GLU A 11 1.26 -10.30 22.48
N ASP A 12 1.20 -9.07 21.99
CA ASP A 12 -0.06 -8.47 21.56
C ASP A 12 -0.50 -8.94 20.17
N ASN A 13 0.29 -9.75 19.50
CA ASN A 13 0.01 -10.12 18.12
C ASN A 13 -1.41 -10.65 17.92
N GLY A 14 -1.81 -11.61 18.74
CA GLY A 14 -3.14 -12.20 18.59
C GLY A 14 -4.26 -11.20 18.80
N ALA A 15 -4.11 -10.32 19.79
CA ALA A 15 -5.14 -9.31 20.06
C ALA A 15 -5.23 -8.29 18.93
N ILE A 16 -4.07 -7.88 18.38
CA ILE A 16 -4.07 -6.94 17.26
C ILE A 16 -4.71 -7.56 16.03
N LEU A 17 -4.35 -8.81 15.70
CA LEU A 17 -4.95 -9.48 14.55
C LEU A 17 -6.46 -9.62 14.70
N SER A 18 -6.92 -9.93 15.92
CA SER A 18 -8.35 -10.00 16.17
C SER A 18 -9.04 -8.68 15.98
N LEU A 19 -8.39 -7.59 16.40
CA LEU A 19 -8.96 -6.27 16.24
C LEU A 19 -9.07 -5.91 14.76
N LEU A 20 -8.03 -6.19 13.96
CA LEU A 20 -8.09 -5.95 12.53
C LEU A 20 -9.21 -6.77 11.89
N GLN A 21 -9.34 -8.02 12.30
CA GLN A 21 -10.37 -8.89 11.76
C GLN A 21 -11.78 -8.38 12.07
N GLY A 22 -11.94 -7.76 13.23
CA GLY A 22 -13.25 -7.29 13.70
C GLY A 22 -13.62 -5.88 13.26
N THR A 23 -12.80 -5.22 12.43
CA THR A 23 -13.05 -3.83 12.03
C THR A 23 -12.99 -3.66 10.52
N PRO A 24 -13.89 -4.33 9.77
CA PRO A 24 -13.88 -4.22 8.31
C PRO A 24 -14.39 -2.87 7.84
N GLN A 25 -14.15 -2.57 6.56
CA GLN A 25 -14.62 -1.35 5.93
C GLN A 25 -15.85 -1.67 5.08
N ALA A 26 -16.95 -1.00 5.40
CA ALA A 26 -18.23 -1.20 4.71
C ALA A 26 -18.19 -0.55 3.32
N GLY A 27 -18.97 -1.11 2.40
CA GLY A 27 -19.12 -0.59 1.05
C GLY A 27 -20.00 -1.55 0.28
N ALA A 28 -20.10 -1.37 -1.04
CA ALA A 28 -20.84 -2.30 -1.89
C ALA A 28 -20.28 -3.71 -1.73
N VAL A 29 -18.96 -3.81 -1.54
CA VAL A 29 -18.29 -5.02 -1.11
C VAL A 29 -17.62 -4.66 0.22
N THR A 30 -17.95 -5.41 1.27
CA THR A 30 -17.34 -5.15 2.57
C THR A 30 -15.98 -5.83 2.62
N LEU A 31 -14.94 -5.03 2.72
CA LEU A 31 -13.56 -5.51 2.69
C LEU A 31 -12.93 -5.41 4.06
N ASN A 32 -11.99 -6.29 4.31
CA ASN A 32 -11.14 -6.18 5.48
C ASN A 32 -9.69 -6.35 5.05
N PHE A 33 -8.85 -5.48 5.58
CA PHE A 33 -7.41 -5.51 5.30
C PHE A 33 -6.71 -6.07 6.53
N GLU A 34 -6.06 -7.22 6.35
CA GLU A 34 -5.53 -8.02 7.44
C GLU A 34 -4.04 -8.24 7.25
N ARG A 35 -3.35 -8.64 8.32
CA ARG A 35 -1.91 -8.89 8.28
C ARG A 35 -1.58 -10.21 8.96
N ASN A 36 -2.35 -11.24 8.63
CA ASN A 36 -2.13 -12.58 9.18
C ASN A 36 -0.88 -13.21 8.58
N PRO A 37 -0.18 -14.09 9.28
CA PRO A 37 -0.41 -14.49 10.67
C PRO A 37 0.37 -13.70 11.70
N ASP A 38 1.19 -12.75 11.27
CA ASP A 38 2.10 -12.04 12.15
C ASP A 38 2.00 -10.55 11.83
N TYR A 39 1.33 -9.82 12.73
CA TYR A 39 1.13 -8.40 12.51
C TYR A 39 2.46 -7.66 12.37
N PHE A 40 3.45 -8.05 13.17
CA PHE A 40 4.72 -7.32 13.18
C PHE A 40 5.54 -7.60 11.93
N ARG A 41 5.39 -8.77 11.33
CA ARG A 41 6.00 -9.02 10.03
C ARG A 41 5.41 -8.09 8.97
N GLY A 42 4.09 -7.98 8.95
CA GLY A 42 3.43 -7.07 8.01
C GLY A 42 3.79 -5.62 8.27
N ALA A 43 3.93 -5.26 9.55
CA ALA A 43 4.32 -3.90 9.89
C ALA A 43 5.72 -3.57 9.39
N ARG A 44 6.64 -4.54 9.45
CA ARG A 44 8.01 -4.31 8.99
C ARG A 44 8.12 -4.21 7.47
N VAL A 45 7.20 -4.82 6.75
CA VAL A 45 7.14 -4.65 5.30
C VAL A 45 6.62 -3.25 4.93
N THR A 46 5.76 -2.70 5.76
CA THR A 46 5.22 -1.36 5.51
C THR A 46 6.21 -0.26 5.92
N CYS A 47 6.84 -0.42 7.09
CA CYS A 47 7.78 0.57 7.65
C CYS A 47 9.02 -0.13 8.16
N GLU A 48 10.15 0.45 7.88
CA GLU A 48 11.39 -0.09 8.45
C GLU A 48 11.37 -0.12 9.97
N UNK A 49 10.73 0.76 10.69
CA UNK A 49 10.67 0.79 11.69
C UNK A 49 9.56 0.89 12.04
N PRO A 50 8.79 0.03 12.35
CA PRO A 50 7.45 0.18 12.87
C PRO A 50 7.39 0.85 14.24
N ASP A 51 6.27 1.49 14.50
CA ASP A 51 6.07 2.15 15.79
C ASP A 51 4.60 1.94 16.13
N VAL A 52 4.32 0.82 16.79
CA VAL A 52 2.96 0.32 16.99
C VAL A 52 2.52 0.62 18.42
N TRP A 53 1.36 1.26 18.55
CA TRP A 53 0.81 1.63 19.85
C TRP A 53 -0.58 1.04 20.01
N VAL A 54 -0.90 0.65 21.23
CA VAL A 54 -2.19 0.07 21.55
C VAL A 54 -2.82 0.79 22.73
N ALA A 55 -4.15 0.78 22.77
CA ALA A 55 -4.92 1.32 23.88
C ALA A 55 -5.58 0.15 24.60
N GLU A 56 -5.31 0.03 25.88
CA GLU A 56 -5.77 -1.06 26.71
C GLU A 56 -6.74 -0.49 27.75
N PRO A 57 -8.01 -0.92 27.77
CA PRO A 57 -8.89 -0.49 28.84
C PRO A 57 -8.35 -0.96 30.19
N ARG A 58 -8.32 -0.07 31.16
CA ARG A 58 -7.71 -0.42 32.45
C ARG A 58 -8.48 -1.48 33.21
N ASP A 59 -9.78 -1.58 32.95
CA ASP A 59 -10.62 -2.59 33.62
C ASP A 59 -10.82 -3.83 32.73
N GLY A 60 -10.18 -3.88 31.58
CA GLY A 60 -10.32 -5.05 30.73
C GLY A 60 -9.14 -6.01 30.85
N UNK A 61 -9.33 -6.83 30.89
CA UNK A 61 -8.48 -7.77 31.12
C UNK A 61 -7.67 -8.07 30.03
N GLY A 62 -6.84 -7.50 29.77
CA GLY A 62 -5.90 -7.74 28.74
C GLY A 62 -6.39 -7.50 27.32
N GLN A 63 -7.59 -6.99 27.18
CA GLN A 63 -8.12 -6.71 25.83
C GLN A 63 -7.48 -5.43 25.28
N ILE A 64 -7.39 -5.37 23.95
CA ILE A 64 -6.91 -4.18 23.27
C ILE A 64 -8.10 -3.52 22.59
N GLY A 65 -8.31 -2.24 22.89
CA GLY A 65 -9.43 -1.50 22.32
C GLY A 65 -9.09 -0.74 21.05
N ALA A 66 -7.79 -0.50 20.81
CA ALA A 66 -7.39 0.23 19.63
C ALA A 66 -5.92 -0.04 19.32
N VAL A 67 -5.55 0.21 18.08
CA VAL A 67 -4.16 0.09 17.61
C VAL A 67 -3.91 1.14 16.55
N TYR A 68 -2.69 1.67 16.49
CA TYR A 68 -2.21 2.40 15.32
C TYR A 68 -0.72 2.15 15.13
N ASN A 69 -0.26 2.38 13.91
CA ASN A 69 1.15 2.25 13.56
C ASN A 69 1.58 3.55 12.90
N VAL A 70 2.65 4.16 13.42
CA VAL A 70 3.19 5.40 12.86
C VAL A 70 4.70 5.25 12.66
N GLY A 71 5.09 4.14 12.11
CA GLY A 71 6.48 3.83 11.88
C GLY A 71 7.14 4.68 10.81
N TRP A 72 8.46 4.59 10.75
CA TRP A 72 9.26 5.31 9.77
C TRP A 72 9.70 4.40 8.64
N ARG A 73 9.87 5.06 7.49
CA ARG A 73 10.56 4.46 6.37
C ARG A 73 11.33 5.58 5.66
N HIS A 74 12.40 5.20 5.01
CA HIS A 74 13.21 6.16 4.27
C HIS A 74 12.62 6.36 2.89
N VAL A 75 12.42 7.61 2.52
CA VAL A 75 11.89 7.97 1.19
C VAL A 75 12.64 9.18 0.67
N TRP A 76 12.56 9.36 -0.64
CA TRP A 76 13.09 10.56 -1.26
C TRP A 76 12.14 11.73 -1.03
N VAL A 77 12.68 12.85 -0.56
CA VAL A 77 11.92 14.10 -0.41
C VAL A 77 12.80 15.21 -0.95
N ASN A 78 12.32 15.89 -1.99
CA ASN A 78 13.08 16.99 -2.63
C ASN A 78 14.48 16.53 -3.05
N GLY A 79 14.59 15.30 -3.52
CA GLY A 79 15.87 14.80 -4.00
C GLY A 79 16.83 14.30 -2.93
N GLN A 80 16.39 14.21 -1.68
CA GLN A 80 17.23 13.73 -0.59
C GLN A 80 16.48 12.66 0.19
N VAL A 81 17.22 11.68 0.70
CA VAL A 81 16.61 10.59 1.47
C VAL A 81 16.34 11.08 2.90
N ARG A 82 15.11 10.88 3.37
CA ARG A 82 14.70 11.27 4.71
C ARG A 82 13.83 10.20 5.34
N PRO A 83 13.90 10.02 6.66
CA PRO A 83 12.90 9.20 7.34
C PRO A 83 11.59 9.96 7.43
N VAL A 84 10.50 9.30 7.06
CA VAL A 84 9.15 9.89 7.12
C VAL A 84 8.23 8.86 7.74
N ARG A 85 7.41 9.29 8.68
CA ARG A 85 6.43 8.40 9.29
C ARG A 85 5.28 8.16 8.33
N TYR A 86 4.76 6.94 8.38
CA TYR A 86 3.53 6.56 7.68
C TYR A 86 2.54 6.07 8.73
N ALA A 87 1.40 6.76 8.82
CA ALA A 87 0.35 6.41 9.79
C ALA A 87 -0.65 5.49 9.13
N HIS A 88 -0.85 4.32 9.73
CA HIS A 88 -1.75 3.34 9.14
C HIS A 88 -2.27 2.38 10.21
N ASP A 89 -3.23 1.58 9.79
CA ASP A 89 -3.84 0.55 10.66
C ASP A 89 -4.44 1.14 11.93
N LEU A 90 -4.97 2.36 11.88
CA LEU A 90 -5.74 2.87 13.01
C LEU A 90 -7.07 2.11 13.05
N ARG A 91 -7.25 1.33 14.10
CA ARG A 91 -8.47 0.56 14.29
C ARG A 91 -8.93 0.72 15.73
N ILE A 92 -10.23 0.96 15.90
CA ILE A 92 -10.84 1.11 17.21
C ILE A 92 -11.98 0.12 17.29
N ALA A 93 -11.97 -0.71 18.35
CA ALA A 93 -13.03 -1.68 18.54
C ALA A 93 -14.38 -0.97 18.64
N PRO A 94 -15.45 -1.54 18.05
CA PRO A 94 -16.74 -0.83 18.00
C PRO A 94 -17.26 -0.37 19.35
N GLN A 95 -17.03 -1.14 20.40
CA GLN A 95 -17.57 -0.78 21.71
C GLN A 95 -16.88 0.44 22.32
N TYR A 96 -15.76 0.89 21.76
CA TYR A 96 -15.03 2.05 22.30
C TYR A 96 -15.07 3.27 21.39
N ARG A 97 -15.81 3.21 20.29
CA ARG A 97 -15.71 4.28 19.26
C ARG A 97 -16.27 5.61 19.70
N ASN A 98 -17.25 5.61 20.60
CA ASN A 98 -17.87 6.85 21.06
C ASN A 98 -17.27 7.38 22.34
N GLY A 99 -16.14 6.84 22.77
CA GLY A 99 -15.47 7.28 23.99
C GLY A 99 -14.31 8.21 23.67
N MET A 100 -13.45 8.35 24.67
CA MET A 100 -12.30 9.25 24.58
C MET A 100 -11.06 8.58 24.01
N ILE A 101 -11.19 7.36 23.50
CA ILE A 101 -10.01 6.59 23.12
C ILE A 101 -9.26 7.28 21.97
N LEU A 102 -9.99 7.80 20.99
CA LEU A 102 -9.35 8.47 19.84
C LEU A 102 -8.56 9.69 20.32
N HIS A 103 -9.16 10.48 21.20
CA HIS A 103 -8.49 11.64 21.77
C HIS A 103 -7.20 11.25 22.50
N ARG A 104 -7.26 10.16 23.28
CA ARG A 104 -6.10 9.69 24.03
C ARG A 104 -4.99 9.20 23.08
N LEU A 105 -5.37 8.52 22.00
CA LEU A 105 -4.39 8.05 21.02
C LEU A 105 -3.68 9.23 20.35
N PHE A 106 -4.42 10.25 19.96
CA PHE A 106 -3.80 11.39 19.30
C PHE A 106 -2.98 12.24 20.27
N ARG A 107 -3.37 12.29 21.54
CA ARG A 107 -2.53 12.95 22.54
C ARG A 107 -1.17 12.24 22.63
N GLN A 108 -1.18 10.92 22.66
CA GLN A 108 0.06 10.16 22.70
C GLN A 108 0.88 10.39 21.43
N LEU A 109 0.22 10.42 20.28
CA LEU A 109 0.91 10.67 19.01
C LEU A 109 1.63 12.01 19.05
N ARG A 110 0.96 13.04 19.53
CA ARG A 110 1.57 14.36 19.60
C ARG A 110 2.84 14.35 20.43
N GLN A 111 2.85 13.57 21.52
CA GLN A 111 4.04 13.46 22.33
C GLN A 111 5.19 12.74 21.63
N GLN A 112 4.88 11.83 20.73
CA GLN A 112 5.90 11.07 20.01
C GLN A 112 6.58 11.89 18.91
N LEU A 113 5.83 12.81 18.28
CA LEU A 113 6.34 13.54 17.14
C LEU A 113 7.31 14.63 17.59
N SER A 114 8.38 14.79 16.82
CA SER A 114 9.30 15.91 17.02
C SER A 114 8.65 17.20 16.52
N ASP A 115 9.18 18.34 16.96
CA ASP A 115 8.67 19.62 16.49
C ASP A 115 8.81 19.71 14.97
N GLY A 116 7.72 20.04 14.31
CA GLY A 116 7.70 20.18 12.86
C GLY A 116 7.65 18.89 12.09
N GLU A 117 7.65 17.74 12.77
CA GLU A 117 7.57 16.46 12.09
C GLU A 117 6.18 16.26 11.50
N TRP A 118 6.14 15.68 10.29
CA TRP A 118 4.89 15.39 9.61
C TRP A 118 4.89 13.93 9.16
N MET A 119 3.70 13.44 8.85
CA MET A 119 3.48 12.05 8.48
C MET A 119 2.70 11.96 7.18
N GLN A 120 2.82 10.82 6.52
CA GLN A 120 1.92 10.46 5.43
C GLN A 120 0.82 9.56 5.97
N THR A 121 -0.36 9.64 5.36
CA THR A 121 -1.40 8.62 5.54
C THR A 121 -2.27 8.57 4.30
N THR A 122 -2.97 7.46 4.10
CA THR A 122 -3.92 7.31 3.00
C THR A 122 -5.24 6.81 3.55
N VAL A 123 -6.32 7.32 2.95
CA VAL A 123 -7.67 6.92 3.36
C VAL A 123 -8.45 6.58 2.10
N LEU A 124 -9.10 5.43 2.08
CA LEU A 124 -9.94 5.05 0.95
C LEU A 124 -11.08 6.05 0.79
N HIS A 125 -11.41 6.37 -0.46
CA HIS A 125 -12.55 7.28 -0.72
C HIS A 125 -13.85 6.73 -0.14
N ASP A 126 -13.99 5.42 -0.06
CA ASP A 126 -15.20 4.80 0.48
C ASP A 126 -15.22 4.76 1.99
N ASN A 127 -14.13 5.11 2.66
CA ASN A 127 -14.08 5.09 4.12
C ASN A 127 -14.60 6.43 4.65
N LEU A 128 -15.92 6.58 4.63
CA LEU A 128 -16.55 7.85 4.97
C LEU A 128 -16.36 8.21 6.45
N ALA A 129 -16.31 7.20 7.32
CA ALA A 129 -16.12 7.47 8.74
C ALA A 129 -14.75 8.10 9.00
N SER A 130 -13.70 7.56 8.38
CA SER A 130 -12.36 8.13 8.54
C SER A 130 -12.26 9.51 7.91
N LEU A 131 -12.83 9.69 6.71
CA LEU A 131 -12.79 10.99 6.06
C LEU A 131 -13.54 12.05 6.87
N SER A 132 -14.65 11.66 7.48
CA SER A 132 -15.40 12.57 8.34
C SER A 132 -14.58 12.96 9.56
N THR A 133 -13.87 12.01 10.15
CA THR A 133 -13.04 12.28 11.32
C THR A 133 -11.90 13.24 10.96
N VAL A 134 -11.20 13.00 9.86
CA VAL A 134 -10.06 13.86 9.51
C VAL A 134 -10.52 15.27 9.12
N ALA A 135 -11.73 15.42 8.63
CA ALA A 135 -12.26 16.73 8.27
C ALA A 135 -12.92 17.46 9.44
N SER A 136 -13.03 16.81 10.60
CA SER A 136 -13.83 17.36 11.71
C SER A 136 -13.20 18.57 12.37
N GLY A 137 -11.88 18.70 12.34
CA GLY A 137 -11.20 19.78 13.04
C GLY A 137 -11.27 19.70 14.55
N ARG A 138 -11.51 18.52 15.10
CA ARG A 138 -11.63 18.36 16.56
C ARG A 138 -10.35 18.77 17.26
N ALA A 139 -10.51 19.34 18.44
CA ALA A 139 -9.36 19.71 19.27
C ALA A 139 -8.52 18.47 19.58
N GLY A 140 -7.21 18.62 19.46
CA GLY A 140 -6.29 17.54 19.74
C GLY A 140 -5.92 16.68 18.53
N LEU A 141 -6.68 16.81 17.43
CA LEU A 141 -6.33 16.12 16.21
C LEU A 141 -5.32 16.94 15.39
N PRO A 142 -4.39 16.27 14.70
CA PRO A 142 -3.54 17.01 13.77
C PRO A 142 -4.35 17.46 12.57
N THR A 143 -3.79 18.34 11.76
CA THR A 143 -4.42 18.74 10.52
C THR A 143 -3.99 17.79 9.40
N TYR A 144 -4.97 17.36 8.62
CA TYR A 144 -4.77 16.47 7.47
C TYR A 144 -4.83 17.31 6.21
N TYR A 145 -3.70 17.43 5.55
CA TYR A 145 -3.58 18.26 4.34
C TYR A 145 -3.67 17.37 3.10
N PRO A 146 -4.72 17.52 2.30
CA PRO A 146 -4.85 16.66 1.11
C PRO A 146 -3.65 16.84 0.19
N SER A 147 -3.12 15.73 -0.28
CA SER A 147 -1.88 15.73 -1.06
C SER A 147 -1.95 14.71 -2.19
N GLY A 148 -3.06 14.70 -2.90
CA GLY A 148 -3.22 13.91 -4.12
C GLY A 148 -4.13 12.71 -3.96
N THR A 149 -4.70 12.31 -5.08
CA THR A 149 -5.53 11.12 -5.19
C THR A 149 -4.69 9.98 -5.71
N ILE A 150 -4.82 8.80 -5.09
CA ILE A 150 -4.14 7.59 -5.51
C ILE A 150 -5.13 6.71 -6.26
N GLU A 151 -4.72 6.27 -7.44
CA GLU A 151 -5.47 5.31 -8.24
C GLU A 151 -4.77 3.97 -8.11
N THR A 152 -5.41 3.03 -7.43
CA THR A 152 -4.92 1.66 -7.31
C THR A 152 -5.71 0.80 -8.28
N SER A 153 -5.01 0.13 -9.18
CA SER A 153 -5.63 -0.68 -10.22
C SER A 153 -5.37 -2.15 -9.97
N MET A 154 -6.43 -2.94 -10.06
CA MET A 154 -6.32 -4.39 -10.15
C MET A 154 -6.45 -4.72 -11.63
N LEU A 155 -5.32 -5.03 -12.27
CA LEU A 155 -5.27 -5.31 -13.69
C LEU A 155 -5.50 -6.80 -13.91
N TYR A 156 -6.47 -7.15 -14.75
CA TYR A 156 -6.78 -8.55 -15.00
C TYR A 156 -5.74 -9.17 -15.92
N THR A 157 -5.26 -10.36 -15.55
CA THR A 157 -4.29 -11.07 -16.40
C THR A 157 -4.99 -11.71 -17.59
N ARG A 158 -4.26 -11.82 -18.66
CA ARG A 158 -4.77 -12.48 -19.88
C ARG A 158 -3.60 -12.96 -20.72
N ALA A 159 -3.85 -13.97 -21.53
CA ALA A 159 -2.83 -14.60 -22.37
C ALA A 159 -2.71 -13.86 -23.69
N ARG A 160 -2.14 -12.66 -23.64
CA ARG A 160 -1.95 -11.89 -24.87
C ARG A 160 -0.52 -11.37 -24.91
N ARG A 161 0.19 -11.69 -25.97
CA ARG A 161 1.56 -11.25 -26.15
C ARG A 161 1.64 -10.23 -27.28
N ARG A 162 2.38 -9.17 -27.03
CA ARG A 162 2.69 -8.19 -28.05
C ARG A 162 4.12 -8.40 -28.51
N ARG A 163 4.33 -8.13 -29.80
CA ARG A 163 5.67 -8.14 -30.32
C ARG A 163 6.43 -6.93 -29.81
N LEU A 164 7.64 -7.15 -29.28
CA LEU A 164 8.47 -6.07 -28.78
C LEU A 164 9.25 -5.41 -29.92
N PRO A 165 9.58 -4.11 -29.77
CA PRO A 165 10.54 -3.49 -30.70
C PRO A 165 11.86 -4.26 -30.75
N ASP A 166 12.57 -4.16 -31.83
CA ASP A 166 13.73 -5.03 -32.11
C ASP A 166 14.82 -4.91 -31.04
N ASP A 167 15.03 -3.71 -30.48
CA ASP A 167 16.12 -3.51 -29.52
C ASP A 167 15.67 -3.64 -28.06
N VAL A 168 14.42 -4.07 -27.81
CA VAL A 168 13.85 -4.15 -26.46
C VAL A 168 13.83 -5.60 -26.01
N VAL A 169 14.32 -5.82 -24.78
CA VAL A 169 14.26 -7.12 -24.12
C VAL A 169 13.56 -6.94 -22.78
N ILE A 170 12.56 -7.76 -22.50
CA ILE A 170 11.90 -7.79 -21.20
C ILE A 170 12.10 -9.17 -20.60
N ARG A 171 12.70 -9.24 -19.42
CA ARG A 171 12.96 -10.50 -18.76
C ARG A 171 12.98 -10.38 -17.25
N GLN A 172 12.86 -11.50 -16.60
CA GLN A 172 13.03 -11.60 -15.16
C GLN A 172 14.49 -11.37 -14.79
N THR A 173 14.71 -10.69 -13.67
CA THR A 173 16.06 -10.37 -13.23
C THR A 173 16.64 -11.49 -12.36
N GLY A 174 17.91 -11.35 -12.04
CA GLY A 174 18.60 -12.23 -11.13
C GLY A 174 19.70 -11.49 -10.39
N GLU A 175 20.52 -12.25 -9.70
CA GLU A 175 21.60 -11.69 -8.87
C GLU A 175 22.52 -10.75 -9.64
N ALA A 176 22.82 -11.08 -10.90
CA ALA A 176 23.75 -10.29 -11.70
C ALA A 176 23.19 -8.91 -12.06
N ASP A 177 21.89 -8.71 -11.90
CA ASP A 177 21.25 -7.45 -12.30
C ASP A 177 21.14 -6.45 -11.15
N LEU A 178 21.55 -6.81 -9.93
CA LEU A 178 21.28 -5.96 -8.77
C LEU A 178 21.93 -4.58 -8.86
N ASP A 179 23.13 -4.48 -9.43
CA ASP A 179 23.75 -3.16 -9.58
C ASP A 179 22.94 -2.26 -10.51
N ALA A 180 22.50 -2.81 -11.64
CA ALA A 180 21.70 -2.03 -12.59
C ALA A 180 20.36 -1.63 -11.97
N ILE A 181 19.74 -2.55 -11.23
CA ILE A 181 18.49 -2.26 -10.54
C ILE A 181 18.69 -1.12 -9.53
N SER A 182 19.75 -1.22 -8.74
CA SER A 182 20.04 -0.21 -7.72
C SER A 182 20.21 1.17 -8.35
N GLN A 183 20.97 1.24 -9.45
CA GLN A 183 21.20 2.52 -10.12
C GLN A 183 19.92 3.12 -10.67
N LEU A 184 19.08 2.29 -11.31
CA LEU A 184 17.85 2.79 -11.88
C LEU A 184 16.90 3.28 -10.79
N LEU A 185 16.77 2.50 -9.70
CA LEU A 185 15.88 2.88 -8.61
C LEU A 185 16.34 4.18 -7.95
N ARG A 186 17.64 4.34 -7.75
CA ARG A 186 18.14 5.56 -7.12
C ARG A 186 17.94 6.77 -8.03
N TYR A 187 18.28 6.63 -9.31
CA TYR A 187 18.19 7.77 -10.20
C TYR A 187 16.74 8.19 -10.43
N GLN A 188 15.88 7.24 -10.75
CA GLN A 188 14.47 7.57 -11.01
C GLN A 188 13.71 7.86 -9.72
N GLY A 189 14.07 7.19 -8.63
CA GLY A 189 13.40 7.43 -7.36
C GLY A 189 13.66 8.83 -6.83
N ALA A 190 14.86 9.34 -7.01
CA ALA A 190 15.17 10.70 -6.56
C ALA A 190 14.34 11.76 -7.30
N GLN A 191 13.78 11.43 -8.47
CA GLN A 191 12.94 12.34 -9.22
C GLN A 191 11.50 12.40 -8.69
N LYS A 192 11.16 11.54 -7.73
CA LYS A 192 9.80 11.46 -7.22
C LYS A 192 9.76 11.74 -5.73
N GLN A 193 8.69 12.40 -5.27
CA GLN A 193 8.49 12.55 -3.84
C GLN A 193 7.97 11.24 -3.26
N PHE A 194 8.52 10.85 -2.12
CA PHE A 194 8.09 9.71 -1.31
C PHE A 194 8.46 8.36 -1.89
N PHE A 195 9.31 8.31 -2.91
CA PHE A 195 9.76 7.02 -3.44
C PHE A 195 10.59 6.31 -2.37
N PRO A 196 10.28 5.04 -2.07
CA PRO A 196 11.01 4.34 -1.01
C PRO A 196 12.48 4.18 -1.34
N TYR A 197 13.32 4.38 -0.33
CA TYR A 197 14.75 4.15 -0.45
C TYR A 197 15.13 2.96 0.42
N TRP A 198 15.75 1.96 -0.19
CA TRP A 198 16.25 0.80 0.51
C TRP A 198 17.38 0.19 -0.31
N ASP A 199 18.24 -0.57 0.38
CA ASP A 199 19.44 -1.14 -0.27
C ASP A 199 19.05 -2.44 -0.96
N VAL A 200 18.97 -2.41 -2.28
CA VAL A 200 18.54 -3.57 -3.07
C VAL A 200 19.49 -4.75 -2.91
N SER A 201 20.78 -4.51 -2.63
CA SER A 201 21.72 -5.60 -2.42
C SER A 201 21.38 -6.43 -1.19
N ARG A 202 20.56 -5.90 -0.29
CA ARG A 202 20.15 -6.58 0.93
C ARG A 202 18.74 -7.18 0.83
N VAL A 203 18.23 -7.34 -0.38
CA VAL A 203 16.84 -7.80 -0.55
C VAL A 203 16.61 -9.15 0.12
N ARG A 204 17.58 -10.05 0.08
CA ARG A 204 17.47 -11.31 0.84
C ARG A 204 17.72 -11.04 2.32
N GLY A 205 16.83 -11.51 3.16
CA GLY A 205 17.01 -11.46 4.60
C GLY A 205 16.64 -10.15 5.26
N ASP A 206 16.30 -9.10 4.51
CA ASP A 206 15.86 -7.85 5.09
C ASP A 206 14.36 -7.97 5.42
N ALA A 207 14.00 -7.68 6.68
CA ALA A 207 12.61 -7.78 7.10
C ALA A 207 11.69 -6.84 6.31
N TYR A 208 12.23 -5.73 5.84
CA TYR A 208 11.46 -4.79 5.02
C TYR A 208 11.12 -5.39 3.67
N CYS A 209 11.88 -6.40 3.24
CA CYS A 209 11.70 -7.07 1.96
C CYS A 209 11.33 -8.54 2.13
N TYR A 210 10.63 -8.86 3.20
CA TYR A 210 10.33 -10.26 3.50
C TYR A 210 9.66 -10.95 2.31
N GLY A 211 10.23 -12.05 1.88
CA GLY A 211 9.70 -12.83 0.78
C GLY A 211 10.19 -12.42 -0.60
N LEU A 212 11.03 -11.40 -0.69
CA LEU A 212 11.60 -10.98 -1.97
C LEU A 212 13.01 -11.53 -2.17
N SER A 213 13.39 -11.62 -3.43
CA SER A 213 14.72 -12.03 -3.84
C SER A 213 15.11 -11.25 -5.08
N PRO A 214 16.36 -11.36 -5.53
CA PRO A 214 16.76 -10.69 -6.79
C PRO A 214 15.98 -11.14 -8.01
N ARG A 215 15.28 -12.27 -7.94
CA ARG A 215 14.49 -12.77 -9.05
C ARG A 215 13.07 -12.20 -9.10
N ASN A 216 12.71 -11.33 -8.17
CA ASN A 216 11.35 -10.82 -8.07
C ASN A 216 11.18 -9.47 -8.75
N PHE A 217 11.91 -9.24 -9.85
CA PHE A 217 11.73 -8.07 -10.70
C PHE A 217 11.65 -8.48 -12.15
N ILE A 218 10.97 -7.65 -12.92
CA ILE A 218 10.95 -7.75 -14.38
C ILE A 218 11.60 -6.47 -14.90
N GLY A 219 12.61 -6.63 -15.71
CA GLY A 219 13.33 -5.49 -16.27
C GLY A 219 13.09 -5.33 -17.75
N LEU A 220 13.19 -4.09 -18.21
CA LEU A 220 13.10 -3.75 -19.63
C LEU A 220 14.43 -3.13 -20.04
N TRP A 221 15.10 -3.78 -20.99
CA TRP A 221 16.39 -3.30 -21.51
C TRP A 221 16.21 -2.78 -22.91
N ILE A 222 16.87 -1.69 -23.21
CA ILE A 222 16.94 -1.16 -24.57
C ILE A 222 18.42 -1.04 -24.93
N GLY A 223 18.82 -1.74 -26.01
CA GLY A 223 20.22 -1.74 -26.40
C GLY A 223 21.14 -2.21 -25.30
N GLY A 224 20.68 -3.14 -24.48
CA GLY A 224 21.49 -3.72 -23.40
C GLY A 224 21.52 -2.91 -22.12
N VAL A 225 20.78 -1.80 -22.04
CA VAL A 225 20.77 -0.93 -20.85
C VAL A 225 19.40 -1.01 -20.17
N LEU A 226 19.39 -1.17 -18.86
CA LEU A 226 18.13 -1.26 -18.10
C LEU A 226 17.44 0.10 -18.10
N LYS A 227 16.25 0.17 -18.69
CA LYS A 227 15.51 1.40 -18.86
C LYS A 227 14.16 1.39 -18.14
N GLY A 228 13.72 0.25 -17.64
CA GLY A 228 12.46 0.16 -16.92
C GLY A 228 12.47 -1.05 -16.00
N LEU A 229 11.66 -0.98 -14.97
CA LEU A 229 11.66 -2.01 -13.95
C LEU A 229 10.34 -2.02 -13.22
N LEU A 230 9.91 -3.20 -12.84
CA LEU A 230 8.91 -3.36 -11.78
C LEU A 230 9.24 -4.62 -11.00
N GLY A 231 8.90 -4.58 -9.71
CA GLY A 231 9.00 -5.77 -8.90
C GLY A 231 7.63 -6.42 -8.76
N PHE A 232 7.64 -7.69 -8.36
CA PHE A 232 6.38 -8.39 -8.10
C PHE A 232 6.49 -9.13 -6.77
N TRP A 233 5.41 -9.07 -5.98
CA TRP A 233 5.39 -9.53 -4.59
C TRP A 233 4.06 -10.21 -4.29
N ASP A 234 4.15 -11.44 -3.85
CA ASP A 234 2.94 -12.14 -3.39
C ASP A 234 2.81 -11.91 -1.88
N UNK A 235 2.06 -11.13 -1.49
CA UNK A 235 1.96 -10.78 -0.38
C UNK A 235 1.19 -11.49 0.37
N LYS A 236 0.47 -12.67 0.03
CA LYS A 236 -0.58 -13.36 0.78
C LYS A 236 -0.17 -13.85 2.16
N GLY A 237 1.11 -14.16 2.33
CA GLY A 237 1.61 -14.57 3.64
C GLY A 237 1.91 -13.39 4.56
N ILE A 238 1.66 -12.18 4.14
CA ILE A 238 2.01 -10.97 4.88
C ILE A 238 0.79 -10.11 5.12
N LYS A 239 0.01 -9.85 4.07
CA LYS A 239 -1.19 -9.02 4.17
C LYS A 239 -2.24 -9.57 3.22
N GLN A 240 -3.50 -9.44 3.61
CA GLN A 240 -4.61 -10.01 2.85
C GLN A 240 -5.74 -9.00 2.71
N THR A 241 -6.45 -9.09 1.58
CA THR A 241 -7.71 -8.37 1.41
C THR A 241 -8.81 -9.43 1.41
N ARG A 242 -9.64 -9.40 2.45
CA ARG A 242 -10.70 -10.38 2.63
C ARG A 242 -12.05 -9.76 2.31
N VAL A 243 -12.86 -10.48 1.57
CA VAL A 243 -14.24 -10.07 1.27
C VAL A 243 -15.14 -10.67 2.33
N LEU A 244 -15.79 -9.82 3.14
CA LEU A 244 -16.66 -10.31 4.20
C LEU A 244 -18.11 -10.40 3.77
N GLY A 245 -18.52 -9.58 2.80
CA GLY A 245 -19.89 -9.62 2.35
C GLY A 245 -20.12 -8.72 1.16
N TYR A 246 -21.27 -8.90 0.55
CA TYR A 246 -21.68 -8.12 -0.60
C TYR A 246 -22.96 -7.39 -0.26
N ALA A 247 -23.16 -6.21 -0.85
CA ALA A 247 -24.40 -5.49 -0.68
C ALA A 247 -25.57 -6.34 -1.20
N ARG A 248 -26.77 -6.00 -0.75
CA ARG A 248 -27.98 -6.74 -1.14
C ARG A 248 -28.06 -6.87 -2.66
N GLY A 249 -28.20 -8.10 -3.15
CA GLY A 249 -28.22 -8.40 -4.58
C GLY A 249 -26.87 -8.73 -5.18
N MET A 250 -25.79 -8.36 -4.51
CA MET A 250 -24.45 -8.62 -5.04
C MET A 250 -24.08 -10.10 -4.97
N GLY A 251 -24.72 -10.85 -4.07
CA GLY A 251 -24.47 -12.28 -4.01
C GLY A 251 -24.79 -13.00 -5.30
N VAL A 252 -25.93 -12.61 -5.93
CA VAL A 252 -26.31 -13.16 -7.23
C VAL A 252 -25.40 -12.61 -8.32
N MET A 253 -25.15 -11.30 -8.28
CA MET A 253 -24.28 -10.67 -9.27
C MET A 253 -22.88 -11.25 -9.25
N ARG A 254 -22.41 -11.69 -8.08
CA ARG A 254 -21.10 -12.31 -7.96
C ARG A 254 -20.98 -13.53 -8.86
N HIS A 255 -21.98 -14.38 -8.85
CA HIS A 255 -21.95 -15.60 -9.66
C HIS A 255 -21.98 -15.27 -11.14
N LEU A 256 -22.79 -14.27 -11.54
CA LEU A 256 -22.84 -13.85 -12.92
C LEU A 256 -21.49 -13.26 -13.36
N TYR A 257 -20.90 -12.45 -12.49
CA TYR A 257 -19.59 -11.85 -12.77
C TYR A 257 -18.52 -12.93 -12.90
N ASN A 258 -18.52 -13.91 -12.03
CA ASN A 258 -17.52 -14.97 -12.07
C ASN A 258 -17.64 -15.81 -13.34
N THR A 259 -18.87 -16.05 -13.79
CA THR A 259 -19.09 -16.75 -15.07
C THR A 259 -18.53 -15.92 -16.22
N HIS A 260 -18.80 -14.62 -16.21
CA HIS A 260 -18.27 -13.72 -17.22
C HIS A 260 -16.75 -13.73 -17.21
N SER A 261 -16.14 -13.67 -16.03
CA SER A 261 -14.69 -13.65 -15.88
C SER A 261 -14.05 -14.93 -16.39
N LEU A 262 -14.72 -16.06 -16.19
CA LEU A 262 -14.21 -17.34 -16.67
C LEU A 262 -14.08 -17.32 -18.21
N LEU A 263 -15.02 -16.66 -18.86
CA LEU A 263 -15.07 -16.60 -20.32
C LEU A 263 -14.19 -15.50 -20.90
N ARG A 264 -14.08 -14.38 -20.21
CA ARG A 264 -13.43 -13.18 -20.72
C ARG A 264 -12.17 -12.79 -19.99
N GLY A 265 -11.78 -13.52 -18.95
CA GLY A 265 -10.70 -13.14 -18.08
C GLY A 265 -11.16 -12.13 -17.04
N GLY A 266 -10.43 -12.05 -15.95
CA GLY A 266 -10.77 -11.17 -14.84
C GLY A 266 -10.66 -11.90 -13.53
N MET A 267 -10.62 -11.14 -12.44
CA MET A 267 -10.49 -11.74 -11.12
C MET A 267 -11.82 -12.23 -10.62
N LYS A 268 -11.84 -13.47 -10.14
CA LYS A 268 -13.04 -14.02 -9.54
C LYS A 268 -13.33 -13.37 -8.19
N LEU A 269 -14.59 -13.06 -7.95
CA LEU A 269 -15.01 -12.56 -6.64
C LEU A 269 -15.24 -13.75 -5.74
N PRO A 270 -14.55 -13.80 -4.58
CA PRO A 270 -14.65 -14.96 -3.69
C PRO A 270 -15.99 -14.97 -2.94
N PRO A 271 -16.38 -16.11 -2.40
CA PRO A 271 -17.52 -16.11 -1.48
C PRO A 271 -17.18 -15.32 -0.21
N PRO A 272 -18.19 -14.93 0.55
CA PRO A 272 -17.92 -14.23 1.82
C PRO A 272 -16.94 -15.01 2.67
N GLY A 273 -15.95 -14.31 3.21
CA GLY A 273 -14.86 -14.90 3.98
C GLY A 273 -13.63 -15.24 3.16
N GLY A 274 -13.71 -15.15 1.84
CA GLY A 274 -12.58 -15.48 0.98
C GLY A 274 -11.62 -14.33 0.80
N VAL A 275 -10.38 -14.66 0.43
CA VAL A 275 -9.32 -13.69 0.22
C VAL A 275 -9.12 -13.48 -1.28
N LEU A 276 -8.96 -12.22 -1.70
CA LEU A 276 -8.69 -11.92 -3.09
C LEU A 276 -7.30 -12.43 -3.49
N SER A 277 -7.21 -12.98 -4.70
CA SER A 277 -5.97 -13.54 -5.21
C SER A 277 -5.34 -12.60 -6.23
N TYR A 278 -4.25 -11.95 -5.83
CA TYR A 278 -3.55 -11.02 -6.71
C TYR A 278 -2.07 -10.98 -6.37
N LEU A 279 -1.31 -10.48 -7.32
CA LEU A 279 0.12 -10.23 -7.17
C LEU A 279 0.32 -8.72 -7.15
N THR A 280 1.09 -8.22 -6.19
CA THR A 280 1.31 -6.78 -6.09
C THR A 280 2.59 -6.37 -6.79
N LEU A 281 2.50 -5.33 -7.62
CA LEU A 281 3.65 -4.76 -8.28
C LEU A 281 4.23 -3.63 -7.42
N HIS A 282 5.54 -3.50 -7.45
CA HIS A 282 6.23 -2.49 -6.65
C HIS A 282 7.41 -1.94 -7.43
N SER A 283 7.99 -0.86 -6.95
CA SER A 283 9.20 -0.29 -7.53
C SER A 283 9.06 -0.05 -9.04
N LEU A 284 7.92 0.53 -9.43
CA LEU A 284 7.64 0.77 -10.84
C LEU A 284 8.35 2.05 -11.28
N VAL A 285 9.43 1.89 -12.02
CA VAL A 285 10.19 3.03 -12.54
C VAL A 285 10.51 2.81 -14.01
N VAL A 286 10.43 3.88 -14.76
CA VAL A 286 10.86 3.85 -16.17
C VAL A 286 11.65 5.12 -16.45
N GLU A 287 12.63 5.02 -17.34
CA GLU A 287 13.49 6.14 -17.67
C GLU A 287 12.67 7.33 -18.13
N ASP A 288 12.98 8.49 -17.58
CA ASP A 288 12.32 9.76 -17.90
C ASP A 288 10.81 9.73 -17.74
N ASN A 289 10.31 8.83 -16.91
CA ASN A 289 8.89 8.69 -16.62
C ASN A 289 8.04 8.50 -17.88
N ARG A 290 8.55 7.75 -18.85
CA ARG A 290 7.92 7.59 -20.15
C ARG A 290 6.83 6.54 -20.11
N PRO A 291 5.57 6.94 -20.36
CA PRO A 291 4.46 5.98 -20.27
C PRO A 291 4.58 4.80 -21.24
N GLU A 292 5.20 4.99 -22.39
CA GLU A 292 5.30 3.88 -23.35
C GLU A 292 6.18 2.75 -22.82
N LEU A 293 7.17 3.05 -21.99
CA LEU A 293 7.97 2.00 -21.39
C LEU A 293 7.18 1.23 -20.34
N LEU A 294 6.38 1.94 -19.56
CA LEU A 294 5.52 1.26 -18.59
C LEU A 294 4.50 0.38 -19.29
N GLN A 295 3.96 0.83 -20.43
CA GLN A 295 3.00 0.00 -21.16
C GLN A 295 3.63 -1.30 -21.63
N LEU A 296 4.88 -1.26 -22.11
CA LEU A 296 5.56 -2.49 -22.50
C LEU A 296 5.71 -3.45 -21.32
N LEU A 297 6.07 -2.90 -20.15
CA LEU A 297 6.22 -3.73 -18.95
C LEU A 297 4.88 -4.32 -18.52
N LEU A 298 3.81 -3.51 -18.49
CA LEU A 298 2.52 -4.02 -18.07
C LEU A 298 1.97 -5.05 -19.05
N ASP A 299 2.14 -4.83 -20.35
CA ASP A 299 1.75 -5.84 -21.34
C ASP A 299 2.45 -7.18 -21.05
N ASP A 300 3.73 -7.11 -20.70
CA ASP A 300 4.48 -8.32 -20.42
C ASP A 300 3.94 -9.05 -19.19
N VAL A 301 3.80 -8.33 -18.06
CA VAL A 301 3.47 -9.02 -16.82
C VAL A 301 2.02 -9.50 -16.81
N ILE A 302 1.12 -8.79 -17.47
CA ILE A 302 -0.26 -9.25 -17.58
C ILE A 302 -0.33 -10.61 -18.27
N SER A 303 0.51 -10.82 -19.28
CA SER A 303 0.59 -12.10 -19.96
C SER A 303 1.43 -13.11 -19.19
N ARG A 304 2.56 -12.66 -18.64
CA ARG A 304 3.50 -13.55 -17.95
C ARG A 304 2.87 -14.27 -16.78
N PHE A 305 2.05 -13.54 -16.00
CA PHE A 305 1.45 -14.11 -14.78
C PHE A 305 0.05 -14.67 -14.98
N HIS A 306 -0.42 -14.66 -16.22
CA HIS A 306 -1.72 -15.28 -16.51
C HIS A 306 -1.65 -16.78 -16.22
N GLY A 307 -2.69 -17.28 -15.55
CA GLY A 307 -2.72 -18.68 -15.12
C GLY A 307 -2.16 -18.91 -13.74
N HIS A 308 -1.43 -17.93 -13.22
CA HIS A 308 -0.89 -18.00 -11.85
C HIS A 308 -1.59 -17.05 -10.91
N TYR A 309 -2.02 -15.89 -11.42
CA TYR A 309 -2.74 -14.88 -10.65
C TYR A 309 -3.85 -14.33 -11.52
N ASP A 310 -4.99 -14.05 -10.90
CA ASP A 310 -6.12 -13.47 -11.62
C ASP A 310 -5.90 -11.98 -11.91
N ALA A 311 -5.16 -11.29 -11.05
CA ALA A 311 -4.96 -9.86 -11.17
C ALA A 311 -3.59 -9.44 -10.64
N LEU A 312 -3.13 -8.31 -11.15
CA LEU A 312 -1.93 -7.64 -10.68
C LEU A 312 -2.34 -6.27 -10.14
N VAL A 313 -1.78 -5.88 -9.00
CA VAL A 313 -2.14 -4.60 -8.37
C VAL A 313 -0.99 -3.62 -8.50
N CYS A 314 -1.30 -2.41 -8.97
CA CYS A 314 -0.33 -1.32 -8.99
C CYS A 314 -1.05 -0.01 -8.69
N GLY A 315 -0.30 1.01 -8.30
CA GLY A 315 -0.92 2.28 -7.96
C GLY A 315 -0.06 3.45 -8.38
N PHE A 316 -0.73 4.54 -8.72
CA PHE A 316 -0.08 5.79 -9.09
C PHE A 316 -0.91 6.94 -8.57
N PHE A 317 -0.25 8.05 -8.26
CA PHE A 317 -0.98 9.29 -8.05
C PHE A 317 -1.61 9.71 -9.37
N ALA A 318 -2.83 10.23 -9.29
CA ALA A 318 -3.58 10.59 -10.51
C ALA A 318 -2.84 11.63 -11.35
N GLN A 319 -2.03 12.48 -10.71
CA GLN A 319 -1.30 13.53 -11.42
C GLN A 319 -0.04 13.02 -12.13
N ASP A 320 0.38 11.79 -11.86
CA ASP A 320 1.54 11.21 -12.54
C ASP A 320 1.12 10.78 -13.94
N PRO A 321 1.85 11.18 -14.99
CA PRO A 321 1.52 10.72 -16.34
C PRO A 321 1.49 9.20 -16.47
N LEU A 322 2.22 8.47 -15.64
CA LEU A 322 2.17 7.01 -15.68
C LEU A 322 0.79 6.47 -15.30
N ALA A 323 -0.04 7.25 -14.59
CA ALA A 323 -1.35 6.78 -14.19
C ALA A 323 -2.25 6.50 -15.40
N GLN A 324 -1.98 7.13 -16.53
CA GLN A 324 -2.80 6.90 -17.74
C GLN A 324 -2.58 5.50 -18.32
N VAL A 325 -1.47 4.83 -17.97
CA VAL A 325 -1.18 3.53 -18.56
C VAL A 325 -2.09 2.43 -18.02
N PRO A 326 -2.23 2.26 -16.69
CA PRO A 326 -3.18 1.25 -16.19
C PRO A 326 -4.61 1.47 -16.68
N ALA A 327 -4.99 2.71 -16.99
CA ALA A 327 -6.34 3.01 -17.45
C ALA A 327 -6.65 2.41 -18.82
N ARG A 328 -5.63 1.97 -19.56
CA ARG A 328 -5.80 1.35 -20.89
C ARG A 328 -6.16 -0.12 -20.80
N TYR A 329 -6.13 -0.69 -19.60
CA TYR A 329 -6.36 -2.12 -19.40
C TYR A 329 -7.68 -2.35 -18.72
N ARG A 330 -8.17 -3.56 -18.85
CA ARG A 330 -9.31 -3.97 -18.09
C ARG A 330 -8.91 -4.06 -16.63
N ARG A 331 -9.61 -3.32 -15.78
CA ARG A 331 -9.18 -3.18 -14.38
C ARG A 331 -10.35 -2.91 -13.46
N ARG A 332 -10.10 -3.14 -12.17
CA ARG A 332 -10.95 -2.64 -11.11
C ARG A 332 -10.17 -1.52 -10.43
N LEU A 333 -10.83 -0.38 -10.28
CA LEU A 333 -10.16 0.83 -9.77
C LEU A 333 -10.58 1.10 -8.33
N LEU A 334 -9.59 1.39 -7.48
CA LEU A 334 -9.82 1.77 -6.09
C LEU A 334 -9.17 3.13 -5.88
N LEU A 335 -9.95 4.09 -5.36
CA LEU A 335 -9.45 5.44 -5.14
C LEU A 335 -9.18 5.69 -3.68
N SER A 336 -8.06 6.36 -3.40
CA SER A 336 -7.67 6.75 -2.05
C SER A 336 -7.23 8.20 -2.05
N GLN A 337 -7.36 8.84 -0.89
CA GLN A 337 -6.85 10.19 -0.70
C GLN A 337 -5.56 10.10 0.13
N HIS A 338 -4.51 10.71 -0.39
CA HIS A 338 -3.26 10.84 0.34
C HIS A 338 -3.27 12.14 1.13
N PHE A 339 -2.80 12.08 2.37
CA PHE A 339 -2.70 13.26 3.23
C PHE A 339 -1.30 13.38 3.78
N LEU A 340 -0.86 14.63 3.95
CA LEU A 340 0.25 14.92 4.85
C LEU A 340 -0.36 15.44 6.15
N VAL A 341 0.13 14.95 7.27
CA VAL A 341 -0.50 15.13 8.58
C VAL A 341 0.48 15.85 9.49
N SER A 342 0.06 16.93 10.10
CA SER A 342 0.98 17.73 10.89
C SER A 342 0.23 18.51 11.97
N TYR A 343 0.91 18.72 13.12
CA TYR A 343 0.44 19.63 14.16
C TYR A 343 1.00 21.04 14.00
N ASP A 344 2.04 21.21 13.15
CA ASP A 344 2.87 22.41 13.17
C ASP A 344 2.93 23.12 11.82
N GLY A 345 1.84 23.17 11.09
CA GLY A 345 1.79 23.87 9.82
C GLY A 345 1.73 22.94 8.64
N ASP A 346 1.57 23.48 7.46
CA ASP A 346 1.28 22.73 6.24
C ASP A 346 2.58 22.19 5.62
N PRO A 347 2.83 20.88 5.67
CA PRO A 347 4.07 20.35 5.09
C PRO A 347 4.16 20.49 3.57
N ARG A 348 3.03 20.69 2.90
CA ARG A 348 3.04 20.81 1.43
C ARG A 348 3.88 22.02 0.98
N ASP A 349 3.99 23.01 1.84
CA ASP A 349 4.77 24.22 1.51
C ASP A 349 6.27 23.93 1.39
N GLN A 350 6.73 22.81 1.96
CA GLN A 350 8.14 22.43 1.93
C GLN A 350 8.51 21.62 0.70
N LEU A 351 7.52 21.11 -0.03
CA LEU A 351 7.77 20.19 -1.13
C LEU A 351 7.96 20.96 -2.43
N ASP A 352 8.94 20.52 -3.22
CA ASP A 352 9.11 21.09 -4.55
C ASP A 352 8.16 20.43 -5.54
N GLY A 353 8.32 20.70 -6.81
CA GLY A 353 7.37 20.27 -7.83
C GLY A 353 7.49 18.84 -8.32
N ARG A 354 8.33 18.03 -7.66
CA ARG A 354 8.45 16.62 -8.07
C ARG A 354 7.13 15.89 -7.89
N LEU A 355 6.85 14.96 -8.83
CA LEU A 355 5.64 14.15 -8.74
C LEU A 355 5.71 13.19 -7.56
N PRO A 356 4.60 13.00 -6.85
CA PRO A 356 4.62 12.02 -5.77
C PRO A 356 4.49 10.60 -6.30
N TYR A 357 5.07 9.67 -5.54
CA TYR A 357 5.04 8.24 -5.83
C TYR A 357 4.36 7.52 -4.67
N VAL A 358 3.56 6.52 -4.99
CA VAL A 358 2.95 5.66 -3.98
C VAL A 358 3.42 4.23 -4.19
N GLU A 359 3.83 3.59 -3.09
CA GLU A 359 4.20 2.18 -3.12
C GLU A 359 3.06 1.39 -2.51
N VAL A 360 2.15 0.92 -3.37
CA VAL A 360 0.95 0.24 -2.84
C VAL A 360 1.29 -1.05 -2.12
N ALA A 361 2.42 -1.66 -2.45
CA ALA A 361 2.85 -2.87 -1.74
C ALA A 361 3.17 -2.60 -0.27
N ARG A 362 3.39 -1.34 0.09
CA ARG A 362 3.80 -0.96 1.43
C ARG A 362 2.80 -0.02 2.11
N LEU A 363 1.55 -0.09 1.73
CA LEU A 363 0.50 0.70 2.39
C LEU A 363 -0.17 -0.08 3.51
#